data_1eb252bfd93a03a281113685df44fd27
#
_entry.id   1eb252bfd93a03a281113685df44fd27
#
_cell.length_a   1.000
_cell.length_b   1.000
_cell.length_c   1.000
_cell.angle_alpha   90.00
_cell.angle_beta   90.00
_cell.angle_gamma   90.00
#
_symmetry.space_group_name_H-M   'P 1'
#
loop_
_entity.id
_entity.type
_entity.pdbx_description
1 polymer ?
#
loop_
_entity_poly.entity_id
_entity_poly.type
_entity_poly.pdbx_seq_one_letter_code
_entity_poly.pdbx_strand_id
1 'polypeptide(L)'
;MKLESEIAQRKFQNERHKITVNIIYTYGWLNTLHSAIFKDHGITTQQYNVLRILRGQSPNPTTIKLIRERMLDKMSDASRIVEKLRQKGLAARHISEHDKRHVDVFITKKGLKVLQALDKRQKEFENHSAKLSLKEVQQLNLLLDKMRG
;
A
#
# COMPACT_ATOMS: atom_id res chain seq x y z
N MET A 1 -11.88 20.68 -0.34
CA MET A 1 -11.52 21.21 0.99
C MET A 1 -10.12 21.78 0.88
N LYS A 2 -9.84 22.89 1.57
CA LYS A 2 -8.50 23.49 1.58
C LYS A 2 -7.74 22.99 2.81
N LEU A 3 -6.44 22.71 2.66
CA LEU A 3 -5.58 22.21 3.74
C LEU A 3 -5.68 23.07 5.01
N GLU A 4 -5.69 24.41 4.84
CA GLU A 4 -5.76 25.36 5.93
C GLU A 4 -7.00 25.18 6.81
N SER A 5 -8.13 24.82 6.20
CA SER A 5 -9.38 24.56 6.91
C SER A 5 -9.37 23.22 7.62
N GLU A 6 -8.74 22.21 7.00
CA GLU A 6 -8.72 20.83 7.52
C GLU A 6 -7.86 20.70 8.78
N ILE A 7 -6.72 21.42 8.83
CA ILE A 7 -5.78 21.35 9.96
C ILE A 7 -5.84 22.57 10.87
N ALA A 8 -6.82 23.47 10.64
CA ALA A 8 -6.98 24.74 11.39
C ALA A 8 -5.72 25.62 11.42
N GLN A 9 -4.86 25.52 10.39
CA GLN A 9 -3.62 26.29 10.27
C GLN A 9 -3.74 27.31 9.13
N ARG A 10 -3.78 28.60 9.46
CA ARG A 10 -4.00 29.66 8.47
C ARG A 10 -2.75 30.13 7.75
N LYS A 11 -1.56 29.93 8.31
CA LYS A 11 -0.30 30.43 7.73
C LYS A 11 0.75 29.34 7.68
N PHE A 12 1.46 29.27 6.55
CA PHE A 12 2.66 28.45 6.35
C PHE A 12 3.86 29.37 6.19
N GLN A 13 5.07 28.90 6.52
CA GLN A 13 6.30 29.67 6.35
C GLN A 13 6.53 30.03 4.88
N ASN A 14 6.27 29.08 3.99
CA ASN A 14 6.35 29.23 2.54
C ASN A 14 5.63 28.04 1.86
N GLU A 15 5.55 28.06 0.52
CA GLU A 15 4.91 27.00 -0.26
C GLU A 15 5.65 25.63 -0.14
N ARG A 16 6.96 25.62 0.10
CA ARG A 16 7.72 24.37 0.32
C ARG A 16 7.35 23.70 1.66
N HIS A 17 7.15 24.50 2.70
CA HIS A 17 6.60 24.00 3.96
C HIS A 17 5.17 23.50 3.78
N LYS A 18 4.34 24.26 3.07
CA LYS A 18 2.94 23.90 2.83
C LYS A 18 2.82 22.57 2.06
N ILE A 19 3.61 22.32 1.01
CA ILE A 19 3.54 21.06 0.27
C ILE A 19 3.92 19.86 1.14
N THR A 20 4.90 19.99 2.03
CA THR A 20 5.28 18.94 2.98
C THR A 20 4.09 18.55 3.87
N VAL A 21 3.45 19.55 4.49
CA VAL A 21 2.28 19.32 5.35
C VAL A 21 1.12 18.72 4.54
N ASN A 22 0.90 19.22 3.31
CA ASN A 22 -0.17 18.74 2.43
C ASN A 22 0.02 17.26 2.05
N ILE A 23 1.23 16.84 1.75
CA ILE A 23 1.54 15.43 1.45
C ILE A 23 1.27 14.53 2.66
N ILE A 24 1.74 14.94 3.85
CA ILE A 24 1.54 14.17 5.08
C ILE A 24 0.04 14.04 5.40
N TYR A 25 -0.69 15.15 5.31
CA TYR A 25 -2.14 15.15 5.53
C TYR A 25 -2.88 14.28 4.52
N THR A 26 -2.55 14.44 3.23
CA THR A 26 -3.18 13.67 2.14
C THR A 26 -2.90 12.18 2.26
N TYR A 27 -1.69 11.79 2.66
CA TYR A 27 -1.35 10.40 2.96
C TYR A 27 -2.23 9.83 4.08
N GLY A 28 -2.36 10.54 5.20
CA GLY A 28 -3.21 10.12 6.32
C GLY A 28 -4.68 9.97 5.92
N TRP A 29 -5.19 10.94 5.16
CA TRP A 29 -6.54 10.91 4.63
C TRP A 29 -6.78 9.71 3.68
N LEU A 30 -5.88 9.48 2.70
CA LEU A 30 -5.96 8.32 1.80
C LEU A 30 -5.89 7.00 2.57
N ASN A 31 -4.99 6.90 3.54
CA ASN A 31 -4.85 5.70 4.35
C ASN A 31 -6.11 5.39 5.15
N THR A 32 -6.79 6.42 5.67
CA THR A 32 -8.08 6.26 6.37
C THR A 32 -9.16 5.72 5.42
N LEU A 33 -9.29 6.28 4.21
CA LEU A 33 -10.26 5.82 3.21
C LEU A 33 -10.00 4.35 2.81
N HIS A 34 -8.76 4.02 2.50
CA HIS A 34 -8.42 2.66 2.08
C HIS A 34 -8.53 1.65 3.23
N SER A 35 -8.17 2.04 4.46
CA SER A 35 -8.29 1.16 5.63
C SER A 35 -9.73 0.73 5.89
N ALA A 36 -10.72 1.58 5.64
CA ALA A 36 -12.12 1.23 5.75
C ALA A 36 -12.48 0.06 4.80
N ILE A 37 -12.04 0.15 3.52
CA ILE A 37 -12.26 -0.90 2.53
C ILE A 37 -11.58 -2.22 2.92
N PHE A 38 -10.33 -2.16 3.42
CA PHE A 38 -9.58 -3.35 3.81
C PHE A 38 -10.12 -4.02 5.06
N LYS A 39 -10.68 -3.24 5.99
CA LYS A 39 -11.27 -3.74 7.24
C LYS A 39 -12.41 -4.73 6.98
N ASP A 40 -13.21 -4.52 5.94
CA ASP A 40 -14.29 -5.42 5.52
C ASP A 40 -13.78 -6.84 5.18
N HIS A 41 -12.50 -6.93 4.80
CA HIS A 41 -11.81 -8.19 4.48
C HIS A 41 -10.85 -8.65 5.59
N GLY A 42 -10.87 -7.99 6.75
CA GLY A 42 -10.06 -8.33 7.92
C GLY A 42 -8.56 -8.15 7.71
N ILE A 43 -8.13 -7.26 6.80
CA ILE A 43 -6.72 -6.98 6.52
C ILE A 43 -6.37 -5.50 6.69
N THR A 44 -5.08 -5.20 6.87
CA THR A 44 -4.55 -3.84 6.91
C THR A 44 -4.03 -3.39 5.55
N THR A 45 -3.78 -2.08 5.39
CA THR A 45 -3.14 -1.50 4.19
C THR A 45 -1.79 -2.18 3.88
N GLN A 46 -0.96 -2.43 4.90
CA GLN A 46 0.33 -3.11 4.73
C GLN A 46 0.14 -4.57 4.32
N GLN A 47 -0.84 -5.27 4.90
CA GLN A 47 -1.17 -6.64 4.53
C GLN A 47 -1.68 -6.73 3.08
N TYR A 48 -2.52 -5.80 2.65
CA TYR A 48 -2.94 -5.69 1.26
C TYR A 48 -1.75 -5.48 0.32
N ASN A 49 -0.84 -4.55 0.65
CA ASN A 49 0.36 -4.31 -0.17
C ASN A 49 1.22 -5.57 -0.31
N VAL A 50 1.45 -6.31 0.79
CA VAL A 50 2.20 -7.58 0.74
C VAL A 50 1.47 -8.63 -0.11
N LEU A 51 0.15 -8.79 0.03
CA LEU A 51 -0.63 -9.71 -0.82
C LEU A 51 -0.52 -9.35 -2.31
N ARG A 52 -0.51 -8.06 -2.67
CA ARG A 52 -0.31 -7.59 -4.05
C ARG A 52 1.08 -7.99 -4.58
N ILE A 53 2.12 -7.85 -3.75
CA ILE A 53 3.49 -8.26 -4.10
C ILE A 53 3.54 -9.77 -4.32
N LEU A 54 2.95 -10.56 -3.42
CA LEU A 54 2.90 -12.02 -3.53
C LEU A 54 2.14 -12.46 -4.79
N ARG A 55 1.00 -11.84 -5.10
CA ARG A 55 0.23 -12.14 -6.32
C ARG A 55 1.05 -11.86 -7.59
N GLY A 56 1.80 -10.78 -7.60
CA GLY A 56 2.66 -10.42 -8.74
C GLY A 56 3.84 -11.37 -8.97
N GLN A 57 4.17 -12.21 -7.99
CA GLN A 57 5.19 -13.27 -8.13
C GLN A 57 4.59 -14.64 -8.42
N SER A 58 3.29 -14.83 -8.11
CA SER A 58 2.63 -16.14 -8.30
C SER A 58 2.72 -16.64 -9.75
N PRO A 59 3.00 -17.94 -9.99
CA PRO A 59 3.08 -19.03 -9.02
C PRO A 59 4.40 -19.16 -8.26
N ASN A 60 5.43 -18.38 -8.63
CA ASN A 60 6.76 -18.47 -8.04
C ASN A 60 6.78 -17.96 -6.58
N PRO A 61 7.67 -18.51 -5.73
CA PRO A 61 7.90 -17.99 -4.40
C PRO A 61 8.55 -16.61 -4.43
N THR A 62 8.45 -15.91 -3.29
CA THR A 62 9.23 -14.71 -3.05
C THR A 62 9.88 -14.77 -1.67
N THR A 63 10.89 -13.94 -1.43
CA THR A 63 11.60 -13.85 -0.16
C THR A 63 11.12 -12.66 0.67
N ILE A 64 11.32 -12.71 1.98
CA ILE A 64 11.08 -11.56 2.87
C ILE A 64 11.88 -10.32 2.41
N LYS A 65 13.11 -10.53 1.90
CA LYS A 65 13.96 -9.45 1.36
C LYS A 65 13.26 -8.76 0.19
N LEU A 66 12.79 -9.51 -0.80
CA LEU A 66 12.09 -8.96 -1.98
C LEU A 66 10.77 -8.27 -1.58
N ILE A 67 10.03 -8.84 -0.64
CA ILE A 67 8.82 -8.21 -0.11
C ILE A 67 9.16 -6.82 0.46
N ARG A 68 10.17 -6.73 1.34
CA ARG A 68 10.61 -5.45 1.95
C ARG A 68 11.05 -4.43 0.90
N GLU A 69 11.78 -4.86 -0.14
CA GLU A 69 12.23 -3.99 -1.23
C GLU A 69 11.07 -3.40 -2.04
N ARG A 70 9.96 -4.15 -2.18
CA ARG A 70 8.77 -3.73 -2.95
C ARG A 70 7.67 -3.06 -2.13
N MET A 71 7.72 -3.16 -0.80
CA MET A 71 6.73 -2.51 0.05
C MET A 71 6.73 -1.00 -0.13
N LEU A 72 5.54 -0.40 -0.15
CA LEU A 72 5.36 1.05 -0.17
C LEU A 72 5.85 1.70 1.12
N ASP A 73 5.53 1.09 2.27
CA ASP A 73 6.02 1.53 3.57
C ASP A 73 7.33 0.79 3.92
N LYS A 74 8.44 1.50 3.76
CA LYS A 74 9.81 0.97 4.00
C LYS A 74 10.13 0.75 5.49
N MET A 75 9.36 1.35 6.39
CA MET A 75 9.54 1.23 7.84
C MET A 75 8.79 0.02 8.42
N SER A 76 7.89 -0.59 7.65
CA SER A 76 7.13 -1.75 8.10
C SER A 76 7.98 -3.01 8.22
N ASP A 77 7.74 -3.79 9.28
CA ASP A 77 8.33 -5.12 9.46
C ASP A 77 7.65 -6.16 8.55
N ALA A 78 8.28 -6.43 7.41
CA ALA A 78 7.80 -7.39 6.43
C ALA A 78 7.62 -8.80 7.01
N SER A 79 8.54 -9.27 7.89
CA SER A 79 8.45 -10.59 8.51
C SER A 79 7.21 -10.74 9.38
N ARG A 80 6.94 -9.73 10.20
CA ARG A 80 5.77 -9.69 11.08
C ARG A 80 4.46 -9.62 10.28
N ILE A 81 4.43 -8.86 9.17
CA ILE A 81 3.25 -8.77 8.31
C ILE A 81 2.98 -10.11 7.64
N VAL A 82 4.01 -10.77 7.09
CA VAL A 82 3.90 -12.10 6.47
C VAL A 82 3.44 -13.13 7.49
N GLU A 83 3.96 -13.10 8.73
CA GLU A 83 3.52 -14.03 9.78
C GLU A 83 2.02 -13.83 10.11
N LYS A 84 1.55 -12.59 10.22
CA LYS A 84 0.13 -12.30 10.42
C LYS A 84 -0.74 -12.75 9.23
N LEU A 85 -0.26 -12.64 8.00
CA LEU A 85 -0.94 -13.16 6.82
C LEU A 85 -1.01 -14.68 6.83
N ARG A 86 0.07 -15.35 7.26
CA ARG A 86 0.11 -16.81 7.44
C ARG A 86 -0.90 -17.27 8.47
N GLN A 87 -0.97 -16.63 9.64
CA GLN A 87 -1.95 -16.93 10.69
C GLN A 87 -3.40 -16.80 10.20
N LYS A 88 -3.66 -15.86 9.26
CA LYS A 88 -4.98 -15.70 8.61
C LYS A 88 -5.21 -16.69 7.47
N GLY A 89 -4.21 -17.49 7.11
CA GLY A 89 -4.26 -18.44 5.98
C GLY A 89 -4.24 -17.75 4.62
N LEU A 90 -3.77 -16.50 4.53
CA LEU A 90 -3.71 -15.70 3.30
C LEU A 90 -2.35 -15.83 2.58
N ALA A 91 -1.31 -16.19 3.32
CA ALA A 91 0.01 -16.52 2.81
C ALA A 91 0.50 -17.85 3.39
N ALA A 92 1.44 -18.51 2.72
CA ALA A 92 2.15 -19.70 3.18
C ALA A 92 3.67 -19.41 3.23
N ARG A 93 4.37 -20.11 4.12
CA ARG A 93 5.84 -20.04 4.26
C ARG A 93 6.38 -21.45 4.26
N HIS A 94 7.44 -21.67 3.48
CA HIS A 94 8.19 -22.92 3.45
C HIS A 94 9.69 -22.60 3.54
N ILE A 95 10.48 -23.51 4.14
CA ILE A 95 11.93 -23.43 4.02
C ILE A 95 12.27 -23.67 2.57
N SER A 96 13.10 -22.82 1.97
CA SER A 96 13.48 -22.96 0.56
C SER A 96 14.21 -24.28 0.33
N GLU A 97 13.81 -25.01 -0.69
CA GLU A 97 14.48 -26.25 -1.11
C GLU A 97 15.88 -25.99 -1.68
N HIS A 98 16.08 -24.80 -2.25
CA HIS A 98 17.35 -24.40 -2.86
C HIS A 98 18.37 -23.85 -1.86
N ASP A 99 17.91 -23.14 -0.81
CA ASP A 99 18.77 -22.65 0.26
C ASP A 99 18.00 -22.63 1.59
N LYS A 100 18.32 -23.58 2.46
CA LYS A 100 17.68 -23.76 3.79
C LYS A 100 17.77 -22.53 4.70
N ARG A 101 18.62 -21.54 4.37
CA ARG A 101 18.73 -20.26 5.09
C ARG A 101 17.67 -19.25 4.67
N HIS A 102 16.97 -19.52 3.57
CA HIS A 102 15.91 -18.65 3.06
C HIS A 102 14.52 -19.26 3.28
N VAL A 103 13.55 -18.38 3.39
CA VAL A 103 12.14 -18.74 3.52
C VAL A 103 11.40 -18.27 2.30
N ASP A 104 10.79 -19.21 1.61
CA ASP A 104 9.90 -18.98 0.48
C ASP A 104 8.50 -18.62 0.98
N VAL A 105 7.94 -17.55 0.43
CA VAL A 105 6.62 -17.03 0.76
C VAL A 105 5.73 -17.06 -0.47
N PHE A 106 4.52 -17.59 -0.32
CA PHE A 106 3.53 -17.74 -1.38
C PHE A 106 2.21 -17.09 -0.98
N ILE A 107 1.43 -16.64 -1.97
CA ILE A 107 0.03 -16.32 -1.74
C ILE A 107 -0.81 -17.61 -1.78
N THR A 108 -1.78 -17.75 -0.88
CA THR A 108 -2.71 -18.89 -0.89
C THR A 108 -3.90 -18.63 -1.81
N LYS A 109 -4.67 -19.69 -2.13
CA LYS A 109 -5.97 -19.55 -2.82
C LYS A 109 -6.91 -18.61 -2.08
N LYS A 110 -6.91 -18.63 -0.73
CA LYS A 110 -7.69 -17.71 0.11
C LYS A 110 -7.22 -16.27 -0.05
N GLY A 111 -5.89 -16.03 -0.07
CA GLY A 111 -5.31 -14.70 -0.31
C GLY A 111 -5.67 -14.16 -1.69
N LEU A 112 -5.62 -14.99 -2.73
CA LEU A 112 -6.05 -14.63 -4.08
C LEU A 112 -7.55 -14.25 -4.13
N LYS A 113 -8.43 -15.00 -3.44
CA LYS A 113 -9.86 -14.67 -3.37
C LYS A 113 -10.11 -13.31 -2.70
N VAL A 114 -9.38 -12.98 -1.63
CA VAL A 114 -9.46 -11.66 -1.00
C VAL A 114 -9.07 -10.55 -1.98
N LEU A 115 -7.96 -10.72 -2.71
CA LEU A 115 -7.55 -9.74 -3.72
C LEU A 115 -8.56 -9.61 -4.85
N GLN A 116 -9.15 -10.72 -5.33
CA GLN A 116 -10.19 -10.69 -6.38
C GLN A 116 -11.44 -9.94 -5.92
N ALA A 117 -11.83 -10.07 -4.65
CA ALA A 117 -12.94 -9.31 -4.09
C ALA A 117 -12.62 -7.80 -4.03
N LEU A 118 -11.39 -7.45 -3.65
CA LEU A 118 -10.92 -6.07 -3.63
C LEU A 118 -10.75 -5.46 -5.03
N ASP A 119 -10.33 -6.25 -6.02
CA ASP A 119 -10.23 -5.79 -7.42
C ASP A 119 -11.60 -5.31 -7.96
N LYS A 120 -12.71 -5.93 -7.53
CA LYS A 120 -14.07 -5.49 -7.88
C LYS A 120 -14.43 -4.12 -7.29
N ARG A 121 -13.74 -3.69 -6.24
CA ARG A 121 -13.92 -2.39 -5.58
C ARG A 121 -12.93 -1.33 -6.07
N GLN A 122 -12.22 -1.58 -7.18
CA GLN A 122 -11.19 -0.67 -7.70
C GLN A 122 -11.69 0.76 -7.88
N LYS A 123 -12.92 0.95 -8.36
CA LYS A 123 -13.54 2.28 -8.51
C LYS A 123 -13.63 3.04 -7.19
N GLU A 124 -13.84 2.35 -6.06
CA GLU A 124 -13.87 2.97 -4.74
C GLU A 124 -12.48 3.46 -4.33
N PHE A 125 -11.42 2.69 -4.67
CA PHE A 125 -10.04 3.12 -4.44
C PHE A 125 -9.64 4.33 -5.28
N GLU A 126 -10.17 4.47 -6.49
CA GLU A 126 -9.84 5.55 -7.42
C GLU A 126 -10.72 6.80 -7.23
N ASN A 127 -11.85 6.68 -6.54
CA ASN A 127 -12.83 7.76 -6.40
C ASN A 127 -12.27 9.03 -5.71
N HIS A 128 -11.21 8.89 -4.91
CA HIS A 128 -10.55 10.03 -4.27
C HIS A 128 -9.93 11.03 -5.28
N SER A 129 -9.57 10.57 -6.47
CA SER A 129 -9.00 11.38 -7.56
C SER A 129 -10.02 11.75 -8.64
N ALA A 130 -11.28 11.36 -8.49
CA ALA A 130 -12.32 11.56 -9.51
C ALA A 130 -12.60 13.05 -9.89
N LYS A 131 -12.18 13.99 -9.02
CA LYS A 131 -12.29 15.43 -9.28
C LYS A 131 -11.14 15.98 -10.13
N LEU A 132 -10.11 15.20 -10.40
CA LEU A 132 -8.97 15.57 -11.21
C LEU A 132 -9.17 15.04 -12.63
N SER A 133 -8.87 15.87 -13.61
CA SER A 133 -8.75 15.42 -15.01
C SER A 133 -7.54 14.49 -15.15
N LEU A 134 -7.53 13.68 -16.22
CA LEU A 134 -6.39 12.77 -16.48
C LEU A 134 -5.06 13.54 -16.59
N LYS A 135 -5.06 14.76 -17.18
CA LYS A 135 -3.86 15.62 -17.28
C LYS A 135 -3.34 16.03 -15.89
N GLU A 136 -4.24 16.43 -14.99
CA GLU A 136 -3.87 16.81 -13.61
C GLU A 136 -3.32 15.63 -12.83
N VAL A 137 -3.90 14.42 -12.97
CA VAL A 137 -3.38 13.19 -12.37
C VAL A 137 -1.97 12.88 -12.88
N GLN A 138 -1.75 12.97 -14.20
CA GLN A 138 -0.43 12.75 -14.80
C GLN A 138 0.59 13.79 -14.33
N GLN A 139 0.20 15.05 -14.27
CA GLN A 139 1.06 16.13 -13.79
C GLN A 139 1.42 15.94 -12.31
N LEU A 140 0.45 15.57 -11.48
CA LEU A 140 0.71 15.30 -10.06
C LEU A 140 1.70 14.17 -9.86
N ASN A 141 1.55 13.06 -10.61
CA ASN A 141 2.50 11.94 -10.57
C ASN A 141 3.93 12.40 -10.93
N LEU A 142 4.09 13.14 -12.03
CA LEU A 142 5.39 13.69 -12.46
C LEU A 142 6.01 14.62 -11.41
N LEU A 143 5.21 15.47 -10.78
CA LEU A 143 5.69 16.39 -9.74
C LEU A 143 6.13 15.65 -8.47
N LEU A 144 5.37 14.63 -8.06
CA LEU A 144 5.74 13.79 -6.93
C LEU A 144 7.03 12.98 -7.21
N ASP A 145 7.21 12.46 -8.43
CA ASP A 145 8.44 11.77 -8.85
C ASP A 145 9.62 12.74 -8.82
N LYS A 146 9.50 13.90 -9.44
CA LYS A 146 10.52 14.96 -9.45
C LYS A 146 10.92 15.44 -8.05
N MET A 147 9.99 15.43 -7.12
CA MET A 147 10.25 15.84 -5.74
C MET A 147 11.11 14.81 -4.98
N ARG A 148 11.03 13.53 -5.36
CA ARG A 148 11.83 12.45 -4.74
C ARG A 148 13.22 12.29 -5.33
N GLY A 149 13.51 12.83 -6.51
CA GLY A 149 14.78 12.79 -7.23
C GLY A 149 14.69 12.14 -8.58
#